data_28f32cd229cb3a7334de089bce811f61
#
_entry.id   28f32cd229cb3a7334de089bce811f61
#
_cell.length_a   1.000
_cell.length_b   1.000
_cell.length_c   1.000
_cell.angle_alpha   90.00
_cell.angle_beta   90.00
_cell.angle_gamma   90.00
#
_symmetry.space_group_name_H-M   'P 1'
#
loop_
_entity.id
_entity.type
_entity.pdbx_description
1 polymer ?
#
loop_
_entity_poly.entity_id
_entity_poly.type
_entity_poly.pdbx_seq_one_letter_code
_entity_poly.pdbx_strand_id
1 'polypeptide(L)'
;MRRLPIYFVIDVSESMVGEPIEQVQKGMRDIIQELRTDPYALETAWASVIAYAGKAQTLTPLTELFKFYPPVIPIGGGTSLGAALDYLMRDIDTNIVKTTAEQKGDWKPIIFLFTDGTPTDDPTKAIQRWNEKYRSRTQMVVISIGDNIDPLLFGQLTGEIIRFNPSDSLSYKYFFKWVTDSIKTTSMSVTDYNDDEIKLAPIDGINLEKVDPNKQLKVDENFAVLVGKCQTTGKKYLIKYAKRSHKLEGLEMFNATDFKLVGAYPIDGETYDKLSDGKNTNRKINSMELVGTPTCPCCGNQFGLVTCECGNVFCVGESPVNKCPWCGMEGTLGTAEGGIDISRTRG
;
A
#
# COMPACT_ATOMS: atom_id res chain seq x y z
N MET A 1 30.88 -14.34 -0.47
CA MET A 1 29.64 -15.15 -0.29
C MET A 1 28.58 -14.62 -1.24
N ARG A 2 27.73 -15.48 -1.85
CA ARG A 2 26.64 -15.01 -2.71
C ARG A 2 25.55 -14.39 -1.83
N ARG A 3 25.01 -13.24 -2.27
CA ARG A 3 23.90 -12.58 -1.57
C ARG A 3 22.56 -13.12 -2.08
N LEU A 4 21.58 -13.24 -1.19
CA LEU A 4 20.17 -13.44 -1.52
C LEU A 4 19.43 -12.09 -1.36
N PRO A 5 19.25 -11.32 -2.43
CA PRO A 5 18.56 -10.04 -2.35
C PRO A 5 17.06 -10.22 -2.14
N ILE A 6 16.49 -9.49 -1.19
CA ILE A 6 15.07 -9.51 -0.87
C ILE A 6 14.55 -8.07 -0.96
N TYR A 7 13.58 -7.86 -1.84
CA TYR A 7 12.92 -6.58 -2.02
C TYR A 7 11.51 -6.60 -1.46
N PHE A 8 11.24 -5.71 -0.51
CA PHE A 8 9.90 -5.41 -0.05
C PHE A 8 9.42 -4.16 -0.80
N VAL A 9 8.55 -4.34 -1.78
CA VAL A 9 7.96 -3.27 -2.59
C VAL A 9 6.56 -3.02 -2.05
N ILE A 10 6.36 -1.91 -1.36
CA ILE A 10 5.18 -1.68 -0.51
C ILE A 10 4.35 -0.55 -1.10
N ASP A 11 3.09 -0.86 -1.39
CA ASP A 11 2.06 0.13 -1.66
C ASP A 11 1.85 0.98 -0.41
N VAL A 12 1.97 2.28 -0.58
CA VAL A 12 1.77 3.26 0.49
C VAL A 12 0.73 4.31 0.07
N SER A 13 -0.19 3.91 -0.80
CA SER A 13 -1.33 4.72 -1.23
C SER A 13 -2.25 5.10 -0.07
N GLU A 14 -3.14 6.02 -0.31
CA GLU A 14 -4.06 6.54 0.70
C GLU A 14 -4.96 5.47 1.31
N SER A 15 -5.32 4.43 0.55
CA SER A 15 -6.11 3.29 1.04
C SER A 15 -5.40 2.49 2.13
N MET A 16 -4.06 2.49 2.12
CA MET A 16 -3.24 1.84 3.15
C MET A 16 -3.23 2.55 4.50
N VAL A 17 -3.73 3.79 4.60
CA VAL A 17 -3.70 4.58 5.85
C VAL A 17 -4.43 3.88 7.00
N GLY A 18 -3.90 4.02 8.21
CA GLY A 18 -4.40 3.42 9.45
C GLY A 18 -3.89 2.00 9.67
N GLU A 19 -4.77 1.08 10.05
CA GLU A 19 -4.38 -0.27 10.45
C GLU A 19 -3.49 -1.01 9.42
N PRO A 20 -3.78 -1.01 8.10
CA PRO A 20 -2.94 -1.76 7.15
C PRO A 20 -1.47 -1.34 7.21
N ILE A 21 -1.16 -0.06 7.13
CA ILE A 21 0.23 0.41 7.12
C ILE A 21 0.92 0.23 8.47
N GLU A 22 0.20 0.38 9.59
CA GLU A 22 0.71 0.14 10.94
C GLU A 22 1.10 -1.32 11.12
N GLN A 23 0.29 -2.25 10.62
CA GLN A 23 0.55 -3.68 10.66
C GLN A 23 1.72 -4.07 9.75
N VAL A 24 1.81 -3.48 8.54
CA VAL A 24 2.99 -3.69 7.67
C VAL A 24 4.26 -3.18 8.35
N GLN A 25 4.21 -2.01 8.98
CA GLN A 25 5.33 -1.45 9.76
C GLN A 25 5.76 -2.37 10.91
N LYS A 26 4.80 -2.96 11.63
CA LYS A 26 5.07 -3.92 12.71
C LYS A 26 5.61 -5.23 12.15
N GLY A 27 4.95 -5.78 11.15
CA GLY A 27 5.34 -7.04 10.53
C GLY A 27 6.75 -7.01 9.94
N MET A 28 7.15 -5.89 9.35
CA MET A 28 8.53 -5.70 8.86
C MET A 28 9.55 -5.83 10.00
N ARG A 29 9.25 -5.27 11.18
CA ARG A 29 10.12 -5.43 12.37
C ARG A 29 10.21 -6.88 12.80
N ASP A 30 9.06 -7.57 12.85
CA ASP A 30 8.97 -8.97 13.28
C ASP A 30 9.73 -9.88 12.30
N ILE A 31 9.57 -9.70 10.97
CA ILE A 31 10.33 -10.42 9.94
C ILE A 31 11.84 -10.28 10.17
N ILE A 32 12.32 -9.05 10.27
CA ILE A 32 13.76 -8.78 10.38
C ILE A 32 14.33 -9.34 11.70
N GLN A 33 13.60 -9.20 12.79
CA GLN A 33 14.00 -9.75 14.08
C GLN A 33 14.11 -11.28 14.02
N GLU A 34 13.15 -11.96 13.42
CA GLU A 34 13.12 -13.39 13.32
C GLU A 34 14.17 -13.95 12.33
N LEU A 35 14.35 -13.29 11.17
CA LEU A 35 15.38 -13.66 10.20
C LEU A 35 16.80 -13.56 10.78
N ARG A 36 17.05 -12.62 11.68
CA ARG A 36 18.34 -12.46 12.36
C ARG A 36 18.67 -13.61 13.30
N THR A 37 17.69 -14.44 13.70
CA THR A 37 17.94 -15.63 14.51
C THR A 37 18.23 -16.87 13.67
N ASP A 38 18.01 -16.78 12.35
CA ASP A 38 18.26 -17.86 11.41
C ASP A 38 19.67 -17.76 10.81
N PRO A 39 20.55 -18.77 10.99
CA PRO A 39 21.92 -18.69 10.52
C PRO A 39 22.05 -18.52 9.00
N TYR A 40 21.21 -19.22 8.22
CA TYR A 40 21.25 -19.16 6.76
C TYR A 40 20.81 -17.80 6.24
N ALA A 41 19.71 -17.26 6.80
CA ALA A 41 19.23 -15.92 6.43
C ALA A 41 20.23 -14.85 6.84
N LEU A 42 20.82 -14.97 8.04
CA LEU A 42 21.79 -13.99 8.54
C LEU A 42 23.06 -13.88 7.65
N GLU A 43 23.49 -15.01 7.09
CA GLU A 43 24.68 -15.08 6.22
C GLU A 43 24.39 -14.62 4.79
N THR A 44 23.18 -14.90 4.27
CA THR A 44 22.90 -14.74 2.85
C THR A 44 21.99 -13.56 2.53
N ALA A 45 21.01 -13.27 3.40
CA ALA A 45 19.96 -12.32 3.10
C ALA A 45 20.42 -10.85 3.14
N TRP A 46 20.06 -10.14 2.08
CA TRP A 46 20.17 -8.69 1.95
C TRP A 46 18.78 -8.13 1.68
N ALA A 47 18.36 -7.17 2.45
CA ALA A 47 17.00 -6.62 2.36
C ALA A 47 16.98 -5.18 1.84
N SER A 48 15.98 -4.85 1.06
CA SER A 48 15.66 -3.49 0.61
C SER A 48 14.18 -3.21 0.80
N VAL A 49 13.83 -1.95 1.08
CA VAL A 49 12.45 -1.49 1.14
C VAL A 49 12.25 -0.36 0.14
N ILE A 50 11.33 -0.57 -0.78
CA ILE A 50 10.87 0.41 -1.76
C ILE A 50 9.41 0.71 -1.45
N ALA A 51 9.10 1.98 -1.20
CA ALA A 51 7.72 2.45 -1.08
C ALA A 51 7.26 3.02 -2.42
N TYR A 52 5.99 2.76 -2.80
CA TYR A 52 5.40 3.37 -3.96
C TYR A 52 3.96 3.83 -3.70
N ALA A 53 3.63 4.96 -4.31
CA ALA A 53 2.30 5.54 -4.40
C ALA A 53 2.16 6.10 -5.83
N GLY A 54 1.93 7.38 -6.04
CA GLY A 54 2.05 8.00 -7.36
C GLY A 54 3.46 7.98 -7.93
N LYS A 55 4.46 7.87 -7.07
CA LYS A 55 5.90 7.68 -7.40
C LYS A 55 6.47 6.61 -6.50
N ALA A 56 7.67 6.13 -6.84
CA ALA A 56 8.39 5.16 -6.02
C ALA A 56 9.72 5.74 -5.50
N GLN A 57 10.13 5.30 -4.31
CA GLN A 57 11.41 5.63 -3.71
C GLN A 57 11.93 4.50 -2.82
N THR A 58 13.25 4.37 -2.72
CA THR A 58 13.88 3.48 -1.76
C THR A 58 13.85 4.12 -0.36
N LEU A 59 13.26 3.42 0.60
CA LEU A 59 13.29 3.79 2.02
C LEU A 59 14.53 3.25 2.70
N THR A 60 14.91 2.01 2.39
CA THR A 60 16.16 1.39 2.83
C THR A 60 16.81 0.72 1.64
N PRO A 61 18.06 1.10 1.28
CA PRO A 61 18.79 0.47 0.18
C PRO A 61 19.12 -0.98 0.52
N LEU A 62 19.48 -1.77 -0.51
CA LEU A 62 19.85 -3.17 -0.35
C LEU A 62 21.02 -3.31 0.65
N THR A 63 20.72 -3.82 1.83
CA THR A 63 21.61 -3.82 3.00
C THR A 63 21.66 -5.21 3.62
N GLU A 64 22.81 -5.62 4.11
CA GLU A 64 23.00 -6.86 4.89
C GLU A 64 22.00 -6.93 6.04
N LEU A 65 21.43 -8.11 6.26
CA LEU A 65 20.34 -8.30 7.22
C LEU A 65 20.72 -7.81 8.65
N PHE A 66 21.96 -8.01 9.08
CA PHE A 66 22.36 -7.59 10.43
C PHE A 66 22.48 -6.06 10.59
N LYS A 67 22.72 -5.32 9.50
CA LYS A 67 22.75 -3.84 9.45
C LYS A 67 21.42 -3.22 9.10
N PHE A 68 20.44 -4.03 8.69
CA PHE A 68 19.16 -3.52 8.21
C PHE A 68 18.29 -3.02 9.37
N TYR A 69 17.79 -1.80 9.25
CA TYR A 69 16.79 -1.25 10.17
C TYR A 69 15.51 -0.95 9.39
N PRO A 70 14.36 -1.54 9.80
CA PRO A 70 13.07 -1.25 9.16
C PRO A 70 12.77 0.24 9.18
N PRO A 71 12.54 0.86 8.03
CA PRO A 71 12.24 2.29 7.95
C PRO A 71 10.83 2.59 8.47
N VAL A 72 10.57 3.87 8.77
CA VAL A 72 9.18 4.34 8.92
C VAL A 72 8.55 4.36 7.54
N ILE A 73 7.41 3.69 7.39
CA ILE A 73 6.70 3.59 6.12
C ILE A 73 5.76 4.79 5.98
N PRO A 74 5.96 5.66 4.96
CA PRO A 74 5.13 6.85 4.76
C PRO A 74 3.80 6.51 4.07
N ILE A 75 2.96 7.53 3.88
CA ILE A 75 1.80 7.49 2.99
C ILE A 75 2.02 8.48 1.84
N GLY A 76 1.57 8.11 0.65
CA GLY A 76 1.61 8.94 -0.56
C GLY A 76 0.31 8.88 -1.35
N GLY A 77 0.17 9.76 -2.33
CA GLY A 77 -1.04 9.86 -3.17
C GLY A 77 -0.95 9.03 -4.44
N GLY A 78 -1.97 8.19 -4.70
CA GLY A 78 -2.10 7.33 -5.87
C GLY A 78 -1.42 5.97 -5.71
N THR A 79 -1.59 5.08 -6.71
CA THR A 79 -1.10 3.70 -6.75
C THR A 79 -0.50 3.42 -8.13
N SER A 80 0.71 3.90 -8.40
CA SER A 80 1.35 3.78 -9.72
C SER A 80 2.22 2.54 -9.80
N LEU A 81 1.65 1.41 -10.23
CA LEU A 81 2.36 0.14 -10.42
C LEU A 81 3.46 0.24 -11.48
N GLY A 82 3.19 0.95 -12.58
CA GLY A 82 4.19 1.15 -13.63
C GLY A 82 5.41 1.90 -13.11
N ALA A 83 5.20 2.96 -12.33
CA ALA A 83 6.30 3.70 -11.68
C ALA A 83 7.08 2.82 -10.69
N ALA A 84 6.39 1.97 -9.92
CA ALA A 84 7.01 1.03 -9.00
C ALA A 84 7.90 0.01 -9.72
N LEU A 85 7.40 -0.60 -10.79
CA LEU A 85 8.15 -1.56 -11.60
C LEU A 85 9.37 -0.92 -12.27
N ASP A 86 9.22 0.28 -12.85
CA ASP A 86 10.33 0.99 -13.48
C ASP A 86 11.42 1.38 -12.46
N TYR A 87 11.01 1.75 -11.26
CA TYR A 87 11.93 2.04 -10.18
C TYR A 87 12.68 0.78 -9.71
N LEU A 88 11.94 -0.31 -9.45
CA LEU A 88 12.49 -1.60 -9.05
C LEU A 88 13.47 -2.15 -10.08
N MET A 89 13.14 -2.08 -11.38
CA MET A 89 14.01 -2.54 -12.45
C MET A 89 15.34 -1.78 -12.47
N ARG A 90 15.33 -0.47 -12.27
CA ARG A 90 16.55 0.35 -12.16
C ARG A 90 17.37 0.01 -10.92
N ASP A 91 16.70 -0.21 -9.79
CA ASP A 91 17.38 -0.61 -8.54
C ASP A 91 18.05 -1.98 -8.68
N ILE A 92 17.36 -2.95 -9.27
CA ILE A 92 17.91 -4.27 -9.60
C ILE A 92 19.15 -4.15 -10.51
N ASP A 93 19.06 -3.38 -11.60
CA ASP A 93 20.19 -3.21 -12.52
C ASP A 93 21.41 -2.54 -11.88
N THR A 94 21.19 -1.71 -10.86
CA THR A 94 22.24 -0.98 -10.16
C THR A 94 22.88 -1.81 -9.03
N ASN A 95 22.08 -2.55 -8.27
CA ASN A 95 22.49 -3.12 -6.99
C ASN A 95 22.77 -4.64 -7.03
N ILE A 96 22.24 -5.36 -8.04
CA ILE A 96 22.41 -6.81 -8.15
C ILE A 96 23.71 -7.13 -8.87
N VAL A 97 24.55 -7.93 -8.23
CA VAL A 97 25.83 -8.40 -8.79
C VAL A 97 25.55 -9.50 -9.80
N LYS A 98 25.97 -9.28 -11.05
CA LYS A 98 25.86 -10.27 -12.13
C LYS A 98 27.00 -11.28 -12.06
N THR A 99 26.74 -12.52 -12.41
CA THR A 99 27.79 -13.55 -12.55
C THR A 99 28.73 -13.17 -13.72
N THR A 100 30.02 -13.21 -13.45
CA THR A 100 31.09 -13.04 -14.44
C THR A 100 31.94 -14.33 -14.50
N ALA A 101 32.93 -14.38 -15.37
CA ALA A 101 33.87 -15.50 -15.43
C ALA A 101 34.69 -15.66 -14.12
N GLU A 102 34.88 -14.55 -13.39
CA GLU A 102 35.74 -14.48 -12.21
C GLU A 102 34.96 -14.57 -10.89
N GLN A 103 33.65 -14.22 -10.91
CA GLN A 103 32.84 -14.13 -9.69
C GLN A 103 31.41 -14.63 -9.93
N LYS A 104 30.93 -15.50 -9.03
CA LYS A 104 29.49 -15.82 -8.97
C LYS A 104 28.72 -14.59 -8.48
N GLY A 105 27.69 -14.21 -9.24
CA GLY A 105 26.77 -13.13 -8.89
C GLY A 105 25.82 -13.51 -7.75
N ASP A 106 24.93 -12.60 -7.45
CA ASP A 106 23.87 -12.80 -6.45
C ASP A 106 22.93 -13.94 -6.87
N TRP A 107 22.20 -14.50 -5.90
CA TRP A 107 21.05 -15.35 -6.16
C TRP A 107 19.93 -14.53 -6.82
N LYS A 108 18.96 -15.20 -7.45
CA LYS A 108 17.79 -14.50 -8.02
C LYS A 108 17.10 -13.68 -6.92
N PRO A 109 16.90 -12.38 -7.11
CA PRO A 109 16.21 -11.55 -6.14
C PRO A 109 14.79 -12.05 -5.87
N ILE A 110 14.40 -12.09 -4.61
CA ILE A 110 13.02 -12.33 -4.19
C ILE A 110 12.34 -10.96 -4.02
N ILE A 111 11.17 -10.81 -4.59
CA ILE A 111 10.41 -9.57 -4.55
C ILE A 111 9.04 -9.86 -3.95
N PHE A 112 8.75 -9.28 -2.80
CA PHE A 112 7.42 -9.25 -2.22
C PHE A 112 6.77 -7.90 -2.57
N LEU A 113 5.82 -7.93 -3.49
CA LEU A 113 5.05 -6.76 -3.91
C LEU A 113 3.74 -6.72 -3.13
N PHE A 114 3.61 -5.78 -2.20
CA PHE A 114 2.42 -5.55 -1.40
C PHE A 114 1.54 -4.50 -2.07
N THR A 115 0.25 -4.78 -2.19
CA THR A 115 -0.75 -3.83 -2.69
C THR A 115 -2.10 -4.12 -2.06
N ASP A 116 -2.96 -3.11 -1.90
CA ASP A 116 -4.34 -3.26 -1.44
C ASP A 116 -5.37 -2.84 -2.50
N GLY A 117 -4.89 -2.48 -3.71
CA GLY A 117 -5.76 -1.91 -4.71
C GLY A 117 -5.34 -2.08 -6.16
N THR A 118 -6.09 -1.39 -7.00
CA THR A 118 -5.90 -1.33 -8.44
C THR A 118 -4.97 -0.19 -8.80
N PRO A 119 -4.05 -0.39 -9.76
CA PRO A 119 -3.19 0.69 -10.22
C PRO A 119 -3.96 1.91 -10.74
N THR A 120 -3.45 3.09 -10.46
CA THR A 120 -4.00 4.38 -10.91
C THR A 120 -3.31 4.91 -12.17
N ASP A 121 -2.24 4.24 -12.61
CA ASP A 121 -1.54 4.48 -13.88
C ASP A 121 -1.79 3.34 -14.88
N ASP A 122 -1.26 3.48 -16.09
CA ASP A 122 -1.19 2.39 -17.08
C ASP A 122 0.16 1.66 -16.97
N PRO A 123 0.22 0.46 -16.36
CA PRO A 123 1.47 -0.26 -16.16
C PRO A 123 1.91 -1.09 -17.38
N THR A 124 1.17 -1.10 -18.48
CA THR A 124 1.35 -2.02 -19.62
C THR A 124 2.79 -2.05 -20.14
N LYS A 125 3.39 -0.88 -20.37
CA LYS A 125 4.76 -0.79 -20.86
C LYS A 125 5.81 -1.27 -19.85
N ALA A 126 5.57 -1.04 -18.56
CA ALA A 126 6.45 -1.50 -17.50
C ALA A 126 6.37 -3.02 -17.35
N ILE A 127 5.17 -3.59 -17.40
CA ILE A 127 4.93 -5.04 -17.40
C ILE A 127 5.61 -5.71 -18.61
N GLN A 128 5.50 -5.13 -19.79
CA GLN A 128 6.19 -5.67 -20.97
C GLN A 128 7.71 -5.73 -20.75
N ARG A 129 8.33 -4.61 -20.31
CA ARG A 129 9.79 -4.58 -20.00
C ARG A 129 10.18 -5.58 -18.91
N TRP A 130 9.33 -5.72 -17.89
CA TRP A 130 9.51 -6.71 -16.83
C TRP A 130 9.57 -8.12 -17.40
N ASN A 131 8.59 -8.51 -18.20
CA ASN A 131 8.50 -9.85 -18.78
C ASN A 131 9.67 -10.17 -19.72
N GLU A 132 10.11 -9.18 -20.50
CA GLU A 132 11.22 -9.37 -21.46
C GLU A 132 12.58 -9.54 -20.77
N LYS A 133 12.82 -8.85 -19.64
CA LYS A 133 14.18 -8.71 -19.10
C LYS A 133 14.36 -9.18 -17.67
N TYR A 134 13.30 -9.19 -16.83
CA TYR A 134 13.44 -9.38 -15.39
C TYR A 134 12.75 -10.65 -14.87
N ARG A 135 11.63 -11.05 -15.46
CA ARG A 135 10.83 -12.19 -14.99
C ARG A 135 11.64 -13.48 -14.86
N SER A 136 12.56 -13.78 -15.80
CA SER A 136 13.36 -15.02 -15.77
C SER A 136 14.50 -15.00 -14.75
N ARG A 137 14.93 -13.81 -14.33
CA ARG A 137 16.08 -13.62 -13.44
C ARG A 137 15.72 -13.07 -12.06
N THR A 138 14.44 -13.02 -11.75
CA THR A 138 13.90 -12.62 -10.45
C THR A 138 12.77 -13.55 -10.06
N GLN A 139 12.34 -13.48 -8.81
CA GLN A 139 11.20 -14.23 -8.29
C GLN A 139 10.28 -13.25 -7.60
N MET A 140 9.08 -13.05 -8.14
CA MET A 140 8.11 -12.12 -7.58
C MET A 140 6.93 -12.86 -6.98
N VAL A 141 6.55 -12.44 -5.79
CA VAL A 141 5.32 -12.81 -5.09
C VAL A 141 4.50 -11.56 -4.92
N VAL A 142 3.32 -11.53 -5.50
CA VAL A 142 2.35 -10.45 -5.30
C VAL A 142 1.48 -10.79 -4.09
N ILE A 143 1.38 -9.85 -3.17
CA ILE A 143 0.59 -9.97 -1.95
C ILE A 143 -0.51 -8.92 -1.99
N SER A 144 -1.75 -9.37 -2.15
CA SER A 144 -2.93 -8.53 -2.05
C SER A 144 -3.40 -8.45 -0.61
N ILE A 145 -3.49 -7.24 -0.07
CA ILE A 145 -4.11 -6.99 1.24
C ILE A 145 -5.59 -6.66 0.98
N GLY A 146 -6.47 -7.61 1.29
CA GLY A 146 -7.89 -7.53 0.96
C GLY A 146 -8.24 -8.05 -0.43
N ASP A 147 -9.48 -7.78 -0.86
CA ASP A 147 -10.09 -8.39 -2.05
C ASP A 147 -9.94 -7.56 -3.34
N ASN A 148 -9.28 -6.42 -3.28
CA ASN A 148 -9.25 -5.40 -4.34
C ASN A 148 -8.13 -5.61 -5.37
N ILE A 149 -7.81 -6.85 -5.70
CA ILE A 149 -6.76 -7.17 -6.68
C ILE A 149 -7.38 -7.54 -8.04
N ASP A 150 -6.69 -7.16 -9.12
CA ASP A 150 -6.94 -7.67 -10.48
C ASP A 150 -5.96 -8.82 -10.79
N PRO A 151 -6.38 -10.10 -10.66
CA PRO A 151 -5.51 -11.24 -10.90
C PRO A 151 -4.99 -11.32 -12.34
N LEU A 152 -5.79 -10.86 -13.33
CA LEU A 152 -5.37 -10.88 -14.73
C LEU A 152 -4.21 -9.89 -14.98
N LEU A 153 -4.23 -8.74 -14.31
CA LEU A 153 -3.14 -7.77 -14.40
C LEU A 153 -1.88 -8.31 -13.74
N PHE A 154 -1.97 -8.71 -12.46
CA PHE A 154 -0.81 -9.17 -11.70
C PHE A 154 -0.29 -10.54 -12.15
N GLY A 155 -1.14 -11.38 -12.74
CA GLY A 155 -0.76 -12.64 -13.38
C GLY A 155 0.21 -12.46 -14.55
N GLN A 156 0.23 -11.30 -15.18
CA GLN A 156 1.23 -10.98 -16.18
C GLN A 156 2.64 -10.82 -15.58
N LEU A 157 2.75 -10.49 -14.29
CA LEU A 157 4.04 -10.35 -13.59
C LEU A 157 4.55 -11.68 -13.03
N THR A 158 3.66 -12.46 -12.42
CA THR A 158 4.01 -13.69 -11.71
C THR A 158 2.83 -14.66 -11.64
N GLY A 159 3.13 -15.97 -11.45
CA GLY A 159 2.13 -16.98 -11.08
C GLY A 159 1.88 -17.06 -9.57
N GLU A 160 2.68 -16.36 -8.75
CA GLU A 160 2.58 -16.39 -7.30
C GLU A 160 1.83 -15.15 -6.79
N ILE A 161 0.49 -15.25 -6.73
CA ILE A 161 -0.39 -14.22 -6.19
C ILE A 161 -1.04 -14.76 -4.94
N ILE A 162 -0.77 -14.12 -3.83
CA ILE A 162 -1.30 -14.48 -2.50
C ILE A 162 -2.26 -13.39 -2.06
N ARG A 163 -3.50 -13.75 -1.82
CA ARG A 163 -4.49 -12.88 -1.21
C ARG A 163 -4.46 -13.07 0.29
N PHE A 164 -4.37 -11.97 1.00
CA PHE A 164 -4.42 -11.90 2.44
C PHE A 164 -5.64 -11.07 2.87
N ASN A 165 -6.59 -11.71 3.54
CA ASN A 165 -7.80 -11.09 4.05
C ASN A 165 -7.70 -10.99 5.58
N PRO A 166 -7.18 -9.87 6.11
CA PRO A 166 -7.07 -9.70 7.55
C PRO A 166 -8.45 -9.60 8.22
N SER A 167 -8.68 -10.40 9.25
CA SER A 167 -9.85 -10.29 10.10
C SER A 167 -9.55 -9.55 11.41
N ASP A 168 -8.30 -9.57 11.84
CA ASP A 168 -7.80 -8.98 13.07
C ASP A 168 -6.26 -8.84 13.05
N SER A 169 -5.71 -8.27 14.11
CA SER A 169 -4.25 -8.10 14.24
C SER A 169 -3.49 -9.43 14.34
N LEU A 170 -4.16 -10.53 14.73
CA LEU A 170 -3.54 -11.86 14.81
C LEU A 170 -3.31 -12.43 13.41
N SER A 171 -4.24 -12.17 12.48
CA SER A 171 -4.11 -12.55 11.07
C SER A 171 -2.85 -11.98 10.45
N TYR A 172 -2.54 -10.71 10.73
CA TYR A 172 -1.29 -10.08 10.26
C TYR A 172 -0.04 -10.77 10.81
N LYS A 173 -0.05 -11.21 12.08
CA LYS A 173 1.06 -11.94 12.68
C LYS A 173 1.33 -13.27 11.96
N TYR A 174 0.29 -14.04 11.65
CA TYR A 174 0.43 -15.29 10.89
C TYR A 174 0.90 -15.04 9.47
N PHE A 175 0.40 -14.01 8.83
CA PHE A 175 0.84 -13.62 7.49
C PHE A 175 2.34 -13.27 7.46
N PHE A 176 2.81 -12.40 8.34
CA PHE A 176 4.23 -12.02 8.39
C PHE A 176 5.13 -13.19 8.80
N LYS A 177 4.63 -14.11 9.63
CA LYS A 177 5.33 -15.37 9.90
C LYS A 177 5.48 -16.19 8.64
N TRP A 178 4.43 -16.33 7.83
CA TRP A 178 4.49 -17.04 6.54
C TRP A 178 5.52 -16.40 5.58
N VAL A 179 5.60 -15.09 5.48
CA VAL A 179 6.64 -14.38 4.71
C VAL A 179 8.04 -14.73 5.23
N THR A 180 8.23 -14.71 6.54
CA THR A 180 9.49 -15.04 7.19
C THR A 180 9.91 -16.50 6.90
N ASP A 181 9.00 -17.44 7.06
CA ASP A 181 9.25 -18.87 6.84
C ASP A 181 9.56 -19.13 5.35
N SER A 182 8.93 -18.43 4.42
CA SER A 182 9.23 -18.48 2.99
C SER A 182 10.65 -17.99 2.68
N ILE A 183 11.09 -16.92 3.31
CA ILE A 183 12.47 -16.40 3.17
C ILE A 183 13.49 -17.40 3.75
N LYS A 184 13.23 -17.94 4.95
CA LYS A 184 14.11 -18.95 5.60
C LYS A 184 14.25 -20.20 4.74
N THR A 185 13.13 -20.74 4.25
CA THR A 185 13.13 -21.93 3.40
C THR A 185 13.94 -21.71 2.12
N THR A 186 13.77 -20.54 1.49
CA THR A 186 14.54 -20.20 0.29
C THR A 186 16.02 -19.97 0.61
N SER A 187 16.35 -19.28 1.71
CA SER A 187 17.74 -19.06 2.14
C SER A 187 18.48 -20.38 2.39
N MET A 188 17.85 -21.32 3.06
CA MET A 188 18.38 -22.66 3.28
C MET A 188 18.55 -23.42 1.94
N SER A 189 17.57 -23.35 1.05
CA SER A 189 17.60 -24.00 -0.25
C SER A 189 18.75 -23.52 -1.14
N VAL A 190 18.99 -22.22 -1.22
CA VAL A 190 20.10 -21.67 -1.99
C VAL A 190 21.46 -22.01 -1.40
N THR A 191 21.55 -22.17 -0.08
CA THR A 191 22.79 -22.51 0.60
C THR A 191 23.15 -23.98 0.47
N ASP A 192 22.20 -24.87 0.79
CA ASP A 192 22.46 -26.30 0.89
C ASP A 192 22.36 -27.02 -0.46
N TYR A 193 21.43 -26.60 -1.32
CA TYR A 193 21.12 -27.28 -2.58
C TYR A 193 21.51 -26.51 -3.83
N ASN A 194 22.01 -25.28 -3.69
CA ASN A 194 22.32 -24.38 -4.80
C ASN A 194 21.12 -24.17 -5.77
N ASP A 195 19.92 -24.28 -5.20
CA ASP A 195 18.64 -24.09 -5.90
C ASP A 195 18.24 -22.61 -5.79
N ASP A 196 18.04 -21.95 -6.93
CA ASP A 196 17.74 -20.52 -7.00
C ASP A 196 16.25 -20.24 -7.24
N GLU A 197 15.37 -21.21 -7.01
CA GLU A 197 13.92 -21.02 -7.02
C GLU A 197 13.37 -20.71 -5.64
N ILE A 198 12.37 -19.82 -5.59
CA ILE A 198 11.69 -19.50 -4.33
C ILE A 198 10.89 -20.72 -3.85
N LYS A 199 11.04 -21.05 -2.58
CA LYS A 199 10.23 -22.05 -1.89
C LYS A 199 9.35 -21.37 -0.87
N LEU A 200 8.13 -21.06 -1.29
CA LEU A 200 7.15 -20.50 -0.37
C LEU A 200 6.79 -21.52 0.71
N ALA A 201 6.64 -21.02 1.94
CA ALA A 201 6.13 -21.84 3.03
C ALA A 201 4.70 -22.33 2.70
N PRO A 202 4.26 -23.49 3.24
CA PRO A 202 2.87 -23.92 3.09
C PRO A 202 1.88 -22.85 3.57
N ILE A 203 0.78 -22.74 2.85
CA ILE A 203 -0.32 -21.85 3.24
C ILE A 203 -1.22 -22.60 4.21
N ASP A 204 -0.87 -22.57 5.49
CA ASP A 204 -1.63 -23.21 6.58
C ASP A 204 -2.44 -22.18 7.35
N GLY A 205 -3.33 -21.47 6.68
CA GLY A 205 -3.97 -20.37 7.38
C GLY A 205 -5.33 -19.93 6.87
N ILE A 206 -6.11 -19.47 7.81
CA ILE A 206 -7.50 -19.07 7.62
C ILE A 206 -7.63 -17.83 6.70
N ASN A 207 -6.58 -17.01 6.56
CA ASN A 207 -6.65 -15.70 5.92
C ASN A 207 -5.72 -15.55 4.71
N LEU A 208 -5.08 -16.64 4.25
CA LEU A 208 -4.21 -16.66 3.08
C LEU A 208 -4.77 -17.57 2.00
N GLU A 209 -4.84 -17.10 0.78
CA GLU A 209 -5.32 -17.85 -0.37
C GLU A 209 -4.41 -17.60 -1.58
N LYS A 210 -3.99 -18.68 -2.25
CA LYS A 210 -3.34 -18.55 -3.56
C LYS A 210 -4.40 -18.24 -4.61
N VAL A 211 -4.26 -17.13 -5.29
CA VAL A 211 -5.20 -16.67 -6.32
C VAL A 211 -4.79 -17.23 -7.67
N ASP A 212 -5.77 -17.79 -8.41
CA ASP A 212 -5.55 -18.16 -9.81
C ASP A 212 -5.35 -16.89 -10.66
N PRO A 213 -4.18 -16.71 -11.30
CA PRO A 213 -3.90 -15.53 -12.11
C PRO A 213 -4.78 -15.39 -13.36
N ASN A 214 -5.52 -16.44 -13.74
CA ASN A 214 -6.43 -16.41 -14.88
C ASN A 214 -7.88 -16.14 -14.48
N LYS A 215 -8.16 -16.00 -13.19
CA LYS A 215 -9.52 -15.77 -12.67
C LYS A 215 -9.89 -14.30 -12.83
N GLN A 216 -10.98 -14.03 -13.54
CA GLN A 216 -11.56 -12.71 -13.58
C GLN A 216 -12.32 -12.45 -12.26
N LEU A 217 -11.84 -11.50 -11.46
CA LEU A 217 -12.52 -11.02 -10.28
C LEU A 217 -13.11 -9.64 -10.57
N LYS A 218 -14.28 -9.37 -9.99
CA LYS A 218 -14.84 -8.03 -10.02
C LYS A 218 -14.11 -7.20 -8.97
N VAL A 219 -13.33 -6.26 -9.42
CA VAL A 219 -12.68 -5.28 -8.54
C VAL A 219 -13.72 -4.26 -8.10
N ASP A 220 -13.92 -4.11 -6.82
CA ASP A 220 -14.84 -3.13 -6.24
C ASP A 220 -14.07 -2.21 -5.28
N GLU A 221 -14.31 -0.91 -5.36
CA GLU A 221 -13.65 0.05 -4.47
C GLU A 221 -14.24 -0.05 -3.07
N ASN A 222 -13.44 -0.54 -2.14
CA ASN A 222 -13.86 -0.77 -0.76
C ASN A 222 -13.73 0.47 0.15
N PHE A 223 -12.97 1.47 -0.30
CA PHE A 223 -12.69 2.67 0.49
C PHE A 223 -12.92 3.96 -0.30
N ALA A 224 -13.32 5.00 0.41
CA ALA A 224 -13.23 6.38 -0.05
C ALA A 224 -12.31 7.13 0.92
N VAL A 225 -11.23 7.72 0.40
CA VAL A 225 -10.28 8.50 1.20
C VAL A 225 -10.30 9.93 0.73
N LEU A 226 -10.37 10.86 1.67
CA LEU A 226 -10.40 12.31 1.45
C LEU A 226 -9.16 12.95 2.03
N VAL A 227 -8.60 13.94 1.33
CA VAL A 227 -7.49 14.75 1.86
C VAL A 227 -8.05 16.01 2.49
N GLY A 228 -7.83 16.15 3.80
CA GLY A 228 -8.16 17.35 4.55
C GLY A 228 -6.90 18.18 4.89
N LYS A 229 -7.12 19.48 5.16
CA LYS A 229 -6.08 20.36 5.68
C LYS A 229 -6.57 21.04 6.95
N CYS A 230 -5.79 20.95 8.01
CA CYS A 230 -6.15 21.52 9.30
C CYS A 230 -6.11 23.05 9.23
N GLN A 231 -7.22 23.70 9.59
CA GLN A 231 -7.33 25.16 9.63
C GLN A 231 -6.34 25.79 10.63
N THR A 232 -6.11 25.14 11.76
CA THR A 232 -5.28 25.67 12.85
C THR A 232 -3.79 25.47 12.61
N THR A 233 -3.39 24.24 12.16
CA THR A 233 -1.96 23.88 12.04
C THR A 233 -1.43 23.93 10.62
N GLY A 234 -2.31 24.01 9.61
CA GLY A 234 -1.94 23.90 8.20
C GLY A 234 -1.53 22.51 7.74
N LYS A 235 -1.48 21.52 8.65
CA LYS A 235 -1.07 20.14 8.33
C LYS A 235 -2.15 19.39 7.56
N LYS A 236 -1.73 18.51 6.66
CA LYS A 236 -2.62 17.59 5.94
C LYS A 236 -3.01 16.40 6.82
N TYR A 237 -4.19 15.86 6.55
CA TYR A 237 -4.67 14.61 7.15
C TYR A 237 -5.55 13.86 6.13
N LEU A 238 -5.67 12.55 6.32
CA LEU A 238 -6.55 11.71 5.53
C LEU A 238 -7.77 11.31 6.35
N ILE A 239 -8.94 11.27 5.69
CA ILE A 239 -10.19 10.74 6.26
C ILE A 239 -10.55 9.51 5.44
N LYS A 240 -10.59 8.35 6.09
CA LYS A 240 -10.89 7.06 5.45
C LYS A 240 -12.29 6.61 5.80
N TYR A 241 -13.03 6.24 4.78
CA TYR A 241 -14.36 5.64 4.86
C TYR A 241 -14.34 4.27 4.21
N ALA A 242 -15.02 3.29 4.82
CA ALA A 242 -15.20 1.96 4.24
C ALA A 242 -16.60 1.83 3.63
N LYS A 243 -16.65 1.25 2.44
CA LYS A 243 -17.90 0.94 1.74
C LYS A 243 -18.73 -0.05 2.54
N ARG A 244 -20.01 0.21 2.65
CA ARG A 244 -20.97 -0.67 3.27
C ARG A 244 -22.20 -0.79 2.39
N SER A 245 -22.59 -2.02 2.07
CA SER A 245 -23.83 -2.32 1.38
C SER A 245 -24.85 -2.86 2.37
N HIS A 246 -26.06 -2.30 2.38
CA HIS A 246 -27.15 -2.76 3.21
C HIS A 246 -28.46 -2.84 2.40
N LYS A 247 -29.34 -3.73 2.80
CA LYS A 247 -30.67 -3.84 2.19
C LYS A 247 -31.55 -2.70 2.69
N LEU A 248 -32.32 -2.09 1.79
CA LEU A 248 -33.30 -1.09 2.17
C LEU A 248 -34.52 -1.81 2.78
N GLU A 249 -34.94 -1.40 3.97
CA GLU A 249 -36.18 -1.91 4.59
C GLU A 249 -37.38 -1.63 3.69
N GLY A 250 -38.13 -2.68 3.38
CA GLY A 250 -39.33 -2.61 2.49
C GLY A 250 -39.04 -2.68 0.99
N LEU A 251 -37.77 -2.71 0.58
CA LEU A 251 -37.36 -2.85 -0.83
C LEU A 251 -36.20 -3.85 -0.92
N GLU A 252 -36.42 -5.10 -0.54
CA GLU A 252 -35.39 -6.14 -0.39
C GLU A 252 -34.60 -6.46 -1.67
N MET A 253 -35.09 -6.01 -2.84
CA MET A 253 -34.38 -6.15 -4.12
C MET A 253 -33.36 -5.03 -4.38
N PHE A 254 -33.32 -3.98 -3.56
CA PHE A 254 -32.41 -2.84 -3.74
C PHE A 254 -31.40 -2.77 -2.60
N ASN A 255 -30.11 -2.77 -2.96
CA ASN A 255 -29.02 -2.51 -2.04
C ASN A 255 -28.66 -1.03 -2.09
N ALA A 256 -28.70 -0.37 -0.93
CA ALA A 256 -28.07 0.93 -0.78
C ALA A 256 -26.59 0.76 -0.41
N THR A 257 -25.78 1.65 -0.91
CA THR A 257 -24.35 1.69 -0.60
C THR A 257 -24.03 3.01 0.07
N ASP A 258 -23.43 2.96 1.23
CA ASP A 258 -22.88 4.11 1.92
C ASP A 258 -21.38 3.86 2.29
N PHE A 259 -20.72 4.90 2.76
CA PHE A 259 -19.33 4.86 3.19
C PHE A 259 -19.24 5.27 4.66
N LYS A 260 -18.99 4.30 5.53
CA LYS A 260 -18.89 4.51 6.98
C LYS A 260 -17.48 4.96 7.38
N LEU A 261 -17.39 5.97 8.23
CA LEU A 261 -16.13 6.45 8.76
C LEU A 261 -15.33 5.34 9.45
N VAL A 262 -14.08 5.18 9.02
CA VAL A 262 -13.06 4.32 9.66
C VAL A 262 -12.23 5.16 10.63
N GLY A 263 -11.74 6.32 10.18
CA GLY A 263 -10.95 7.22 11.00
C GLY A 263 -10.38 8.40 10.23
N ALA A 264 -9.71 9.29 10.97
CA ALA A 264 -8.94 10.38 10.42
C ALA A 264 -7.50 10.30 10.94
N TYR A 265 -6.53 10.48 10.03
CA TYR A 265 -5.11 10.18 10.28
C TYR A 265 -4.25 11.36 9.86
N PRO A 266 -3.39 11.89 10.76
CA PRO A 266 -2.44 12.92 10.38
C PRO A 266 -1.37 12.31 9.46
N ILE A 267 -0.93 13.07 8.47
CA ILE A 267 0.15 12.65 7.55
C ILE A 267 1.26 13.68 7.52
N ASP A 268 2.48 13.21 7.22
CA ASP A 268 3.58 14.10 6.89
C ASP A 268 3.37 14.65 5.46
N GLY A 269 3.07 15.94 5.37
CA GLY A 269 2.72 16.58 4.11
C GLY A 269 3.87 16.60 3.09
N GLU A 270 5.13 16.71 3.54
CA GLU A 270 6.28 16.75 2.64
C GLU A 270 6.51 15.38 2.00
N THR A 271 6.47 14.32 2.78
CA THR A 271 6.66 12.95 2.29
C THR A 271 5.49 12.52 1.41
N TYR A 272 4.25 12.89 1.80
CA TYR A 272 3.06 12.66 0.99
C TYR A 272 3.19 13.32 -0.39
N ASP A 273 3.59 14.59 -0.46
CA ASP A 273 3.74 15.31 -1.72
C ASP A 273 4.89 14.77 -2.58
N LYS A 274 5.97 14.30 -1.97
CA LYS A 274 7.10 13.67 -2.69
C LYS A 274 6.69 12.37 -3.38
N LEU A 275 5.87 11.56 -2.72
CA LEU A 275 5.40 10.27 -3.23
C LEU A 275 4.18 10.39 -4.14
N SER A 276 3.45 11.50 -4.10
CA SER A 276 2.30 11.75 -4.96
C SER A 276 2.73 12.16 -6.37
N ASP A 277 1.94 11.78 -7.38
CA ASP A 277 2.19 12.16 -8.78
C ASP A 277 1.64 13.55 -9.13
N GLY A 278 0.94 14.20 -8.19
CA GLY A 278 0.35 15.53 -8.36
C GLY A 278 -0.86 15.57 -9.31
N LYS A 279 -1.33 14.41 -9.80
CA LYS A 279 -2.49 14.36 -10.69
C LYS A 279 -3.77 14.50 -9.87
N ASN A 280 -4.59 15.47 -10.24
CA ASN A 280 -5.92 15.61 -9.68
C ASN A 280 -6.80 14.44 -10.09
N THR A 281 -7.63 13.98 -9.18
CA THR A 281 -8.63 12.96 -9.49
C THR A 281 -9.90 13.62 -9.98
N ASN A 282 -10.54 13.04 -11.00
CA ASN A 282 -11.90 13.41 -11.37
C ASN A 282 -12.94 12.61 -10.56
N ARG A 283 -12.48 11.82 -9.57
CA ARG A 283 -13.36 11.02 -8.73
C ARG A 283 -13.96 11.88 -7.64
N LYS A 284 -15.26 11.84 -7.54
CA LYS A 284 -16.02 12.56 -6.51
C LYS A 284 -16.88 11.58 -5.71
N ILE A 285 -17.23 12.00 -4.52
CA ILE A 285 -18.21 11.33 -3.67
C ILE A 285 -19.14 12.40 -3.11
N ASN A 286 -20.44 12.12 -3.07
CA ASN A 286 -21.38 13.05 -2.47
C ASN A 286 -21.31 12.92 -0.94
N SER A 287 -21.34 14.05 -0.25
CA SER A 287 -21.27 14.06 1.21
C SER A 287 -22.43 13.30 1.88
N MET A 288 -23.57 13.12 1.19
CA MET A 288 -24.69 12.31 1.68
C MET A 288 -24.40 10.80 1.69
N GLU A 289 -23.41 10.35 0.93
CA GLU A 289 -22.97 8.95 0.95
C GLU A 289 -22.02 8.65 2.11
N LEU A 290 -21.55 9.69 2.82
CA LEU A 290 -20.59 9.58 3.92
C LEU A 290 -21.31 9.52 5.27
N VAL A 291 -21.10 8.45 6.01
CA VAL A 291 -21.70 8.24 7.34
C VAL A 291 -20.65 8.43 8.42
N GLY A 292 -20.83 9.45 9.25
CA GLY A 292 -19.96 9.84 10.34
C GLY A 292 -19.00 10.97 9.99
N THR A 293 -18.77 11.86 10.95
CA THR A 293 -17.85 12.99 10.85
C THR A 293 -16.73 12.83 11.86
N PRO A 294 -15.45 12.83 11.45
CA PRO A 294 -14.33 12.70 12.37
C PRO A 294 -14.02 14.00 13.08
N THR A 295 -13.36 13.93 14.23
CA THR A 295 -12.59 15.05 14.78
C THR A 295 -11.30 15.26 13.97
N CYS A 296 -10.78 16.49 13.93
CA CYS A 296 -9.51 16.76 13.27
C CYS A 296 -8.34 16.10 14.02
N PRO A 297 -7.56 15.21 13.39
CA PRO A 297 -6.47 14.51 14.06
C PRO A 297 -5.25 15.41 14.34
N CYS A 298 -5.23 16.65 13.77
CA CYS A 298 -4.11 17.56 13.92
C CYS A 298 -4.31 18.59 15.03
N CYS A 299 -5.56 19.00 15.32
CA CYS A 299 -5.85 20.05 16.31
C CYS A 299 -7.00 19.70 17.28
N GLY A 300 -7.70 18.57 17.06
CA GLY A 300 -8.83 18.17 17.90
C GLY A 300 -10.14 18.90 17.61
N ASN A 301 -10.23 19.78 16.61
CA ASN A 301 -11.48 20.41 16.22
C ASN A 301 -12.56 19.37 15.96
N GLN A 302 -13.77 19.62 16.47
CA GLN A 302 -14.86 18.65 16.50
C GLN A 302 -15.35 18.24 15.10
N PHE A 303 -15.31 19.17 14.13
CA PHE A 303 -15.71 18.91 12.76
C PHE A 303 -14.47 18.83 11.86
N GLY A 304 -13.97 17.61 11.64
CA GLY A 304 -12.80 17.34 10.78
C GLY A 304 -13.16 17.19 9.30
N LEU A 305 -14.44 17.24 8.94
CA LEU A 305 -14.93 17.19 7.55
C LEU A 305 -15.87 18.35 7.28
N VAL A 306 -15.35 19.41 6.71
CA VAL A 306 -16.13 20.52 6.14
C VAL A 306 -15.59 20.81 4.75
N THR A 307 -16.47 21.09 3.80
CA THR A 307 -16.12 21.34 2.40
C THR A 307 -16.19 22.85 2.11
N CYS A 308 -15.13 23.39 1.55
CA CYS A 308 -15.11 24.75 1.01
C CYS A 308 -15.74 24.77 -0.39
N GLU A 309 -16.23 25.92 -0.84
CA GLU A 309 -16.65 26.14 -2.23
C GLU A 309 -15.55 25.83 -3.25
N CYS A 310 -14.26 25.88 -2.85
CA CYS A 310 -13.14 25.44 -3.68
C CYS A 310 -13.07 23.91 -3.87
N GLY A 311 -13.99 23.12 -3.30
CA GLY A 311 -14.08 21.66 -3.40
C GLY A 311 -13.16 20.89 -2.46
N ASN A 312 -12.38 21.58 -1.62
CA ASN A 312 -11.43 20.94 -0.71
C ASN A 312 -11.97 20.83 0.72
N VAL A 313 -11.47 19.83 1.45
CA VAL A 313 -11.85 19.49 2.82
C VAL A 313 -10.93 20.18 3.83
N PHE A 314 -11.51 20.67 4.92
CA PHE A 314 -10.78 21.22 6.06
C PHE A 314 -11.55 21.01 7.37
N CYS A 315 -10.88 21.24 8.50
CA CYS A 315 -11.53 21.17 9.80
C CYS A 315 -12.00 22.55 10.27
N VAL A 316 -13.07 22.57 11.09
CA VAL A 316 -13.56 23.78 11.73
C VAL A 316 -13.78 23.55 13.21
N GLY A 317 -13.59 24.63 14.00
CA GLY A 317 -13.89 24.67 15.44
C GLY A 317 -15.22 25.36 15.71
N GLU A 318 -15.33 25.94 16.92
CA GLU A 318 -16.54 26.61 17.40
C GLU A 318 -16.69 28.07 16.85
N SER A 319 -15.67 28.59 16.15
CA SER A 319 -15.72 29.93 15.59
C SER A 319 -16.82 30.02 14.52
N PRO A 320 -17.67 31.05 14.56
CA PRO A 320 -18.71 31.27 13.55
C PRO A 320 -18.12 31.60 12.16
N VAL A 321 -16.93 32.21 12.12
CA VAL A 321 -16.22 32.52 10.87
C VAL A 321 -15.01 31.63 10.77
N ASN A 322 -14.89 30.92 9.65
CA ASN A 322 -13.81 29.99 9.37
C ASN A 322 -13.08 30.41 8.09
N LYS A 323 -11.77 30.13 8.06
CA LYS A 323 -10.89 30.40 6.93
C LYS A 323 -10.43 29.13 6.30
N CYS A 324 -10.72 28.93 5.02
CA CYS A 324 -10.25 27.76 4.29
C CYS A 324 -8.71 27.78 4.15
N PRO A 325 -7.99 26.78 4.66
CA PRO A 325 -6.53 26.74 4.57
C PRO A 325 -6.00 26.41 3.17
N TRP A 326 -6.89 26.11 2.21
CA TRP A 326 -6.53 25.82 0.83
C TRP A 326 -6.58 27.06 -0.06
N CYS A 327 -7.67 27.80 -0.02
CA CYS A 327 -7.89 28.97 -0.90
C CYS A 327 -7.90 30.32 -0.16
N GLY A 328 -7.90 30.31 1.18
CA GLY A 328 -7.92 31.53 1.99
C GLY A 328 -9.31 32.19 2.14
N MET A 329 -10.36 31.63 1.52
CA MET A 329 -11.73 32.15 1.62
C MET A 329 -12.21 32.07 3.08
N GLU A 330 -12.83 33.17 3.54
CA GLU A 330 -13.47 33.25 4.86
C GLU A 330 -14.98 33.20 4.68
N GLY A 331 -15.65 32.46 5.57
CA GLY A 331 -17.09 32.30 5.51
C GLY A 331 -17.69 31.66 6.75
N THR A 332 -19.01 31.75 6.83
CA THR A 332 -19.80 31.00 7.83
C THR A 332 -20.23 29.66 7.28
N LEU A 333 -20.35 28.68 8.17
CA LEU A 333 -20.83 27.35 7.79
C LEU A 333 -22.33 27.40 7.52
N GLY A 334 -22.73 26.74 6.43
CA GLY A 334 -24.12 26.49 6.08
C GLY A 334 -24.35 25.01 5.77
N THR A 335 -25.59 24.58 5.81
CA THR A 335 -26.01 23.26 5.34
C THR A 335 -26.39 23.34 3.87
N ALA A 336 -25.87 22.44 3.04
CA ALA A 336 -26.28 22.34 1.63
C ALA A 336 -27.42 21.30 1.50
N GLU A 337 -28.54 21.71 0.91
CA GLU A 337 -29.59 20.79 0.50
C GLU A 337 -29.08 19.94 -0.66
N GLY A 338 -29.18 18.58 -0.56
CA GLY A 338 -28.73 17.65 -1.60
C GLY A 338 -27.27 17.23 -1.51
N GLY A 339 -26.54 17.66 -0.46
CA GLY A 339 -25.13 17.32 -0.26
C GLY A 339 -24.17 18.11 -1.17
N ILE A 340 -22.88 17.83 -1.02
CA ILE A 340 -21.79 18.45 -1.78
C ILE A 340 -20.90 17.35 -2.34
N ASP A 341 -20.51 17.50 -3.60
CA ASP A 341 -19.53 16.62 -4.24
C ASP A 341 -18.12 16.94 -3.78
N ILE A 342 -17.49 16.00 -3.12
CA ILE A 342 -16.14 16.12 -2.56
C ILE A 342 -15.17 15.31 -3.43
N SER A 343 -14.00 15.89 -3.74
CA SER A 343 -12.93 15.17 -4.41
C SER A 343 -12.35 14.12 -3.48
N ARG A 344 -12.27 12.87 -3.96
CA ARG A 344 -11.62 11.78 -3.22
C ARG A 344 -10.30 11.40 -3.88
N THR A 345 -9.44 10.72 -3.14
CA THR A 345 -8.15 10.24 -3.63
C THR A 345 -8.30 9.16 -4.70
N ARG A 346 -7.21 8.80 -5.34
CA ARG A 346 -7.17 7.82 -6.44
C ARG A 346 -6.81 6.41 -5.94
N GLY A 347 -6.08 6.34 -4.83
CA GLY A 347 -5.59 5.11 -4.22
C GLY A 347 -6.27 4.75 -2.93
#